data_bf717215ecc4554c880e26c548a0a630
#
_entry.id   bf717215ecc4554c880e26c548a0a630
#
_cell.length_a   1.000
_cell.length_b   1.000
_cell.length_c   1.000
_cell.angle_alpha   90.00
_cell.angle_beta   90.00
_cell.angle_gamma   90.00
#
_symmetry.space_group_name_H-M   'P 1'
#
loop_
_entity.id
_entity.type
_entity.pdbx_description
1 polymer ?
#
loop_
_entity_poly.entity_id
_entity_poly.type
_entity_poly.pdbx_seq_one_letter_code
_entity_poly.pdbx_strand_id
1 'polypeptide(L)'
;MYIGIVTILLGPLLPYLARHWYLSDSQAGFLFTAEYSGTVVGNFLTGLLLPRIGFSKVMGISFLLFVLGFSFLGAGPWTFACLLIFLYGIALGLSVPISNLRATQLPSANTAAAVSLLNFSWGIGAVLCPFLIATLLPSLGLRGFTASLAALALIFSVLYFARPTTARVRTTKSPGSSPGAWLTQLRHASAVPLLLLFFLYVGVETALGGWVAAYEKRMPGMGSSTWALAPLIFYFFLLTGRGLAALALRLQSQGAVSTAGLLCAVFGASMIAYSQTPFLLYVGTAIAGFGLAPQYPLYVTWFAKTFRQDANWLGALYFGGAGLGGAVLPWLVGIIAAHTSSLRAGLILPAAVTAVMVILSLRARPQSVPAQNSIRACKWE
;
A
#
# COMPACT_ATOMS: atom_id res chain seq x y z
N MET A 1 7.58 9.62 -6.96
CA MET A 1 6.46 10.55 -6.70
C MET A 1 5.20 10.21 -7.52
N TYR A 2 5.24 10.14 -8.88
CA TYR A 2 4.09 9.74 -9.70
C TYR A 2 3.43 8.42 -9.22
N ILE A 3 4.22 7.37 -8.99
CA ILE A 3 3.73 6.09 -8.48
C ILE A 3 3.01 6.27 -7.12
N GLY A 4 3.49 7.17 -6.24
CA GLY A 4 2.81 7.47 -4.98
C GLY A 4 1.45 8.13 -5.17
N ILE A 5 1.33 9.06 -6.14
CA ILE A 5 0.05 9.67 -6.49
C ILE A 5 -0.94 8.59 -6.95
N VAL A 6 -0.56 7.76 -7.91
CA VAL A 6 -1.47 6.78 -8.50
C VAL A 6 -1.79 5.61 -7.57
N THR A 7 -0.89 5.25 -6.65
CA THR A 7 -1.14 4.17 -5.67
C THR A 7 -2.33 4.45 -4.75
N ILE A 8 -2.55 5.73 -4.39
CA ILE A 8 -3.63 6.08 -3.46
C ILE A 8 -4.80 6.78 -4.14
N LEU A 9 -4.71 6.94 -5.46
CA LEU A 9 -5.62 7.75 -6.28
C LEU A 9 -7.10 7.36 -6.08
N LEU A 10 -7.37 6.06 -6.00
CA LEU A 10 -8.74 5.54 -5.98
C LEU A 10 -9.53 6.04 -4.76
N GLY A 11 -8.90 6.09 -3.57
CA GLY A 11 -9.58 6.50 -2.34
C GLY A 11 -10.11 7.94 -2.39
N PRO A 12 -9.25 8.95 -2.56
CA PRO A 12 -9.70 10.34 -2.68
C PRO A 12 -10.60 10.61 -3.88
N LEU A 13 -10.49 9.82 -4.97
CA LEU A 13 -11.33 9.94 -6.15
C LEU A 13 -12.68 9.20 -6.00
N LEU A 14 -12.80 8.28 -5.06
CA LEU A 14 -13.96 7.40 -4.88
C LEU A 14 -15.30 8.13 -4.78
N PRO A 15 -15.45 9.23 -4.01
CA PRO A 15 -16.73 9.95 -3.93
C PRO A 15 -17.17 10.48 -5.27
N TYR A 16 -16.22 10.89 -6.12
CA TYR A 16 -16.49 11.40 -7.45
C TYR A 16 -16.90 10.28 -8.41
N LEU A 17 -16.18 9.16 -8.39
CA LEU A 17 -16.50 7.97 -9.20
C LEU A 17 -17.87 7.39 -8.82
N ALA A 18 -18.14 7.27 -7.52
CA ALA A 18 -19.42 6.78 -7.02
C ALA A 18 -20.58 7.65 -7.50
N ARG A 19 -20.40 8.98 -7.49
CA ARG A 19 -21.41 9.91 -8.02
C ARG A 19 -21.54 9.83 -9.55
N HIS A 20 -20.42 9.68 -10.26
CA HIS A 20 -20.39 9.66 -11.73
C HIS A 20 -21.18 8.47 -12.32
N TRP A 21 -21.08 7.30 -11.69
CA TRP A 21 -21.78 6.08 -12.12
C TRP A 21 -22.95 5.67 -11.22
N TYR A 22 -23.35 6.50 -10.25
CA TYR A 22 -24.42 6.19 -9.28
C TYR A 22 -24.18 4.86 -8.57
N LEU A 23 -22.94 4.59 -8.14
CA LEU A 23 -22.55 3.32 -7.52
C LEU A 23 -23.13 3.19 -6.11
N SER A 24 -23.58 1.99 -5.79
CA SER A 24 -23.75 1.57 -4.40
C SER A 24 -22.39 1.48 -3.69
N ASP A 25 -22.39 1.49 -2.34
CA ASP A 25 -21.15 1.36 -1.58
C ASP A 25 -20.44 0.02 -1.86
N SER A 26 -21.18 -1.07 -2.09
CA SER A 26 -20.63 -2.35 -2.49
C SER A 26 -19.90 -2.28 -3.84
N GLN A 27 -20.49 -1.62 -4.83
CA GLN A 27 -19.88 -1.41 -6.15
C GLN A 27 -18.65 -0.49 -6.06
N ALA A 28 -18.74 0.56 -5.25
CA ALA A 28 -17.62 1.47 -4.99
C ALA A 28 -16.45 0.74 -4.32
N GLY A 29 -16.72 -0.12 -3.34
CA GLY A 29 -15.72 -0.99 -2.70
C GLY A 29 -15.08 -1.99 -3.67
N PHE A 30 -15.85 -2.51 -4.64
CA PHE A 30 -15.33 -3.43 -5.66
C PHE A 30 -14.26 -2.81 -6.57
N LEU A 31 -14.22 -1.49 -6.72
CA LEU A 31 -13.14 -0.81 -7.45
C LEU A 31 -11.77 -1.08 -6.81
N PHE A 32 -11.66 -1.14 -5.48
CA PHE A 32 -10.42 -1.53 -4.82
C PHE A 32 -10.07 -3.00 -5.08
N THR A 33 -11.07 -3.88 -5.15
CA THR A 33 -10.85 -5.28 -5.54
C THR A 33 -10.27 -5.37 -6.94
N ALA A 34 -10.78 -4.59 -7.90
CA ALA A 34 -10.24 -4.54 -9.25
C ALA A 34 -8.78 -4.05 -9.26
N GLU A 35 -8.48 -2.94 -8.57
CA GLU A 35 -7.12 -2.38 -8.49
C GLU A 35 -6.12 -3.37 -7.89
N TYR A 36 -6.43 -3.89 -6.71
CA TYR A 36 -5.50 -4.78 -5.99
C TYR A 36 -5.38 -6.17 -6.63
N SER A 37 -6.44 -6.68 -7.25
CA SER A 37 -6.33 -7.90 -8.07
C SER A 37 -5.38 -7.68 -9.25
N GLY A 38 -5.48 -6.54 -9.91
CA GLY A 38 -4.52 -6.15 -10.94
C GLY A 38 -3.09 -6.05 -10.38
N THR A 39 -2.93 -5.46 -9.20
CA THR A 39 -1.62 -5.34 -8.53
C THR A 39 -1.00 -6.70 -8.22
N VAL A 40 -1.78 -7.66 -7.75
CA VAL A 40 -1.31 -9.04 -7.53
C VAL A 40 -0.86 -9.68 -8.84
N VAL A 41 -1.64 -9.56 -9.92
CA VAL A 41 -1.26 -10.04 -11.25
C VAL A 41 0.02 -9.35 -11.74
N GLY A 42 0.13 -8.04 -11.58
CA GLY A 42 1.30 -7.25 -11.97
C GLY A 42 2.57 -7.66 -11.20
N ASN A 43 2.45 -7.92 -9.89
CA ASN A 43 3.55 -8.44 -9.07
C ASN A 43 4.07 -9.79 -9.60
N PHE A 44 3.15 -10.69 -9.96
CA PHE A 44 3.50 -11.99 -10.56
C PHE A 44 4.18 -11.80 -11.93
N LEU A 45 3.62 -10.95 -12.79
CA LEU A 45 4.19 -10.63 -14.10
C LEU A 45 5.58 -9.99 -13.98
N THR A 46 5.87 -9.24 -12.92
CA THR A 46 7.19 -8.69 -12.67
C THR A 46 8.25 -9.80 -12.60
N GLY A 47 7.96 -10.87 -11.86
CA GLY A 47 8.86 -12.02 -11.75
C GLY A 47 9.13 -12.72 -13.10
N LEU A 48 8.14 -12.73 -14.00
CA LEU A 48 8.25 -13.36 -15.32
C LEU A 48 8.92 -12.46 -16.37
N LEU A 49 8.58 -11.17 -16.37
CA LEU A 49 9.01 -10.24 -17.42
C LEU A 49 10.39 -9.64 -17.16
N LEU A 50 10.70 -9.31 -15.91
CA LEU A 50 11.95 -8.63 -15.57
C LEU A 50 13.21 -9.38 -16.02
N PRO A 51 13.34 -10.74 -15.85
CA PRO A 51 14.48 -11.48 -16.33
C PRO A 51 14.57 -11.55 -17.86
N ARG A 52 13.42 -11.44 -18.56
CA ARG A 52 13.34 -11.62 -20.02
C ARG A 52 13.64 -10.33 -20.78
N ILE A 53 13.05 -9.23 -20.35
CA ILE A 53 13.09 -7.96 -21.11
C ILE A 53 13.78 -6.81 -20.39
N GLY A 54 14.15 -6.98 -19.11
CA GLY A 54 14.92 -6.02 -18.31
C GLY A 54 14.10 -4.84 -17.76
N PHE A 55 14.73 -4.05 -16.89
CA PHE A 55 14.09 -2.96 -16.12
C PHE A 55 13.39 -1.90 -16.98
N SER A 56 14.10 -1.36 -17.98
CA SER A 56 13.59 -0.22 -18.75
C SER A 56 12.32 -0.60 -19.52
N LYS A 57 12.30 -1.78 -20.14
CA LYS A 57 11.14 -2.21 -20.92
C LYS A 57 9.95 -2.53 -20.03
N VAL A 58 10.15 -3.19 -18.87
CA VAL A 58 9.04 -3.49 -17.95
C VAL A 58 8.48 -2.19 -17.35
N MET A 59 9.31 -1.22 -16.99
CA MET A 59 8.84 0.09 -16.56
C MET A 59 8.10 0.85 -17.68
N GLY A 60 8.60 0.80 -18.92
CA GLY A 60 7.91 1.38 -20.08
C GLY A 60 6.52 0.78 -20.28
N ILE A 61 6.38 -0.56 -20.20
CA ILE A 61 5.10 -1.27 -20.25
C ILE A 61 4.18 -0.86 -19.10
N SER A 62 4.73 -0.78 -17.87
CA SER A 62 3.95 -0.32 -16.73
C SER A 62 3.35 1.07 -16.95
N PHE A 63 4.15 2.03 -17.42
CA PHE A 63 3.66 3.37 -17.71
C PHE A 63 2.67 3.39 -18.88
N LEU A 64 2.83 2.53 -19.89
CA LEU A 64 1.85 2.38 -20.97
C LEU A 64 0.51 1.84 -20.46
N LEU A 65 0.51 0.92 -19.51
CA LEU A 65 -0.72 0.44 -18.85
C LEU A 65 -1.39 1.55 -18.03
N PHE A 66 -0.64 2.45 -17.38
CA PHE A 66 -1.22 3.65 -16.76
C PHE A 66 -1.87 4.56 -17.81
N VAL A 67 -1.23 4.76 -18.96
CA VAL A 67 -1.84 5.53 -20.07
C VAL A 67 -3.19 4.93 -20.45
N LEU A 68 -3.24 3.62 -20.70
CA LEU A 68 -4.49 2.93 -21.07
C LEU A 68 -5.55 3.02 -19.98
N GLY A 69 -5.17 2.78 -18.72
CA GLY A 69 -6.08 2.84 -17.58
C GLY A 69 -6.69 4.22 -17.36
N PHE A 70 -5.92 5.28 -17.54
CA PHE A 70 -6.39 6.65 -17.25
C PHE A 70 -7.03 7.35 -18.45
N SER A 71 -6.58 7.11 -19.70
CA SER A 71 -7.11 7.80 -20.89
C SER A 71 -8.61 7.59 -21.10
N PHE A 72 -9.11 6.42 -20.73
CA PHE A 72 -10.50 6.04 -20.97
C PHE A 72 -11.34 5.96 -19.68
N LEU A 73 -10.76 6.29 -18.51
CA LEU A 73 -11.51 6.30 -17.26
C LEU A 73 -12.62 7.37 -17.30
N GLY A 74 -13.85 6.94 -17.12
CA GLY A 74 -15.03 7.81 -17.26
C GLY A 74 -15.64 7.84 -18.68
N ALA A 75 -15.11 7.07 -19.64
CA ALA A 75 -15.64 7.03 -21.01
C ALA A 75 -16.74 5.99 -21.25
N GLY A 76 -17.03 5.10 -20.29
CA GLY A 76 -18.00 4.01 -20.45
C GLY A 76 -18.71 3.69 -19.14
N PRO A 77 -19.42 2.54 -19.10
CA PRO A 77 -20.08 2.07 -17.89
C PRO A 77 -19.05 1.70 -16.80
N TRP A 78 -19.51 1.63 -15.55
CA TRP A 78 -18.64 1.30 -14.41
C TRP A 78 -17.92 -0.05 -14.56
N THR A 79 -18.52 -1.03 -15.25
CA THR A 79 -17.88 -2.33 -15.52
C THR A 79 -16.64 -2.17 -16.40
N PHE A 80 -16.68 -1.26 -17.38
CA PHE A 80 -15.49 -0.92 -18.18
C PHE A 80 -14.45 -0.17 -17.32
N ALA A 81 -14.88 0.70 -16.41
CA ALA A 81 -13.98 1.33 -15.46
C ALA A 81 -13.29 0.31 -14.55
N CYS A 82 -13.97 -0.76 -14.11
CA CYS A 82 -13.33 -1.85 -13.36
C CYS A 82 -12.18 -2.49 -14.14
N LEU A 83 -12.35 -2.74 -15.45
CA LEU A 83 -11.27 -3.24 -16.31
C LEU A 83 -10.10 -2.26 -16.39
N LEU A 84 -10.36 -0.97 -16.57
CA LEU A 84 -9.31 0.06 -16.63
C LEU A 84 -8.58 0.20 -15.32
N ILE A 85 -9.30 0.12 -14.18
CA ILE A 85 -8.74 0.14 -12.83
C ILE A 85 -7.90 -1.12 -12.59
N PHE A 86 -8.34 -2.28 -13.05
CA PHE A 86 -7.55 -3.51 -13.03
C PHE A 86 -6.25 -3.37 -13.84
N LEU A 87 -6.30 -2.77 -15.05
CA LEU A 87 -5.12 -2.53 -15.86
C LEU A 87 -4.11 -1.59 -15.17
N TYR A 88 -4.59 -0.49 -14.59
CA TYR A 88 -3.67 0.37 -13.84
C TYR A 88 -3.17 -0.30 -12.56
N GLY A 89 -3.95 -1.20 -11.95
CA GLY A 89 -3.50 -2.08 -10.89
C GLY A 89 -2.32 -2.95 -11.33
N ILE A 90 -2.39 -3.59 -12.52
CA ILE A 90 -1.26 -4.32 -13.10
C ILE A 90 -0.03 -3.40 -13.24
N ALA A 91 -0.23 -2.15 -13.68
CA ALA A 91 0.85 -1.19 -13.78
C ALA A 91 1.51 -0.90 -12.42
N LEU A 92 0.75 -0.77 -11.34
CA LEU A 92 1.27 -0.64 -9.98
C LEU A 92 2.09 -1.87 -9.57
N GLY A 93 1.55 -3.07 -9.80
CA GLY A 93 2.21 -4.34 -9.50
C GLY A 93 3.50 -4.56 -10.30
N LEU A 94 3.64 -3.96 -11.46
CA LEU A 94 4.90 -3.94 -12.22
C LEU A 94 5.87 -2.89 -11.66
N SER A 95 5.42 -1.65 -11.48
CA SER A 95 6.29 -0.50 -11.22
C SER A 95 6.85 -0.45 -9.80
N VAL A 96 6.05 -0.80 -8.78
CA VAL A 96 6.45 -0.69 -7.37
C VAL A 96 7.61 -1.64 -7.03
N PRO A 97 7.52 -2.97 -7.27
CA PRO A 97 8.62 -3.88 -6.94
C PRO A 97 9.86 -3.63 -7.78
N ILE A 98 9.70 -3.27 -9.06
CA ILE A 98 10.84 -2.96 -9.94
C ILE A 98 11.60 -1.73 -9.44
N SER A 99 10.89 -0.66 -9.03
CA SER A 99 11.52 0.54 -8.48
C SER A 99 12.32 0.23 -7.21
N ASN A 100 11.75 -0.57 -6.30
CA ASN A 100 12.44 -1.01 -5.09
C ASN A 100 13.68 -1.87 -5.42
N LEU A 101 13.53 -2.85 -6.30
CA LEU A 101 14.63 -3.71 -6.70
C LEU A 101 15.76 -2.90 -7.36
N ARG A 102 15.43 -1.89 -8.18
CA ARG A 102 16.46 -1.03 -8.78
C ARG A 102 17.21 -0.21 -7.74
N ALA A 103 16.51 0.30 -6.73
CA ALA A 103 17.12 1.03 -5.63
C ALA A 103 18.11 0.15 -4.83
N THR A 104 17.79 -1.13 -4.63
CA THR A 104 18.66 -2.08 -3.91
C THR A 104 19.89 -2.51 -4.71
N GLN A 105 19.90 -2.32 -6.03
CA GLN A 105 21.06 -2.65 -6.89
C GLN A 105 22.10 -1.54 -6.99
N LEU A 106 21.89 -0.40 -6.38
CA LEU A 106 22.91 0.64 -6.28
C LEU A 106 24.06 0.20 -5.37
N PRO A 107 25.29 0.74 -5.56
CA PRO A 107 26.43 0.40 -4.71
C PRO A 107 26.10 0.51 -3.23
N SER A 108 26.61 -0.40 -2.41
CA SER A 108 26.22 -0.60 -1.00
C SER A 108 26.24 0.67 -0.14
N ALA A 109 27.20 1.56 -0.39
CA ALA A 109 27.30 2.86 0.31
C ALA A 109 26.05 3.75 0.11
N ASN A 110 25.31 3.58 -0.98
CA ASN A 110 24.18 4.43 -1.38
C ASN A 110 22.82 3.70 -1.35
N THR A 111 22.80 2.40 -1.16
CA THR A 111 21.56 1.58 -1.25
C THR A 111 20.51 2.02 -0.23
N ALA A 112 20.88 2.17 1.03
CA ALA A 112 19.95 2.57 2.08
C ALA A 112 19.37 3.99 1.83
N ALA A 113 20.22 4.91 1.40
CA ALA A 113 19.80 6.27 1.04
C ALA A 113 18.85 6.27 -0.16
N ALA A 114 19.15 5.46 -1.19
CA ALA A 114 18.31 5.35 -2.38
C ALA A 114 16.93 4.77 -2.09
N VAL A 115 16.85 3.70 -1.28
CA VAL A 115 15.58 3.10 -0.84
C VAL A 115 14.79 4.09 0.02
N SER A 116 15.45 4.82 0.92
CA SER A 116 14.80 5.83 1.76
C SER A 116 14.24 6.98 0.91
N LEU A 117 15.01 7.48 -0.05
CA LEU A 117 14.60 8.54 -0.98
C LEU A 117 13.42 8.09 -1.86
N LEU A 118 13.45 6.83 -2.33
CA LEU A 118 12.35 6.25 -3.11
C LEU A 118 11.05 6.23 -2.28
N ASN A 119 11.11 5.73 -1.06
CA ASN A 119 9.95 5.66 -0.17
C ASN A 119 9.45 7.06 0.25
N PHE A 120 10.36 7.99 0.50
CA PHE A 120 10.02 9.38 0.79
C PHE A 120 9.33 10.04 -0.41
N SER A 121 9.87 9.86 -1.62
CA SER A 121 9.27 10.37 -2.86
C SER A 121 7.89 9.75 -3.13
N TRP A 122 7.69 8.47 -2.78
CA TRP A 122 6.37 7.83 -2.82
C TRP A 122 5.42 8.51 -1.84
N GLY A 123 5.84 8.72 -0.59
CA GLY A 123 5.05 9.36 0.45
C GLY A 123 4.64 10.79 0.11
N ILE A 124 5.55 11.60 -0.48
CA ILE A 124 5.20 12.93 -1.00
C ILE A 124 4.09 12.81 -2.05
N GLY A 125 4.19 11.83 -2.98
CA GLY A 125 3.14 11.59 -3.98
C GLY A 125 1.81 11.23 -3.35
N ALA A 126 1.82 10.41 -2.30
CA ALA A 126 0.63 10.03 -1.55
C ALA A 126 -0.05 11.23 -0.87
N VAL A 127 0.73 12.14 -0.27
CA VAL A 127 0.21 13.38 0.33
C VAL A 127 -0.31 14.36 -0.73
N LEU A 128 0.38 14.48 -1.87
CA LEU A 128 -0.02 15.39 -2.94
C LEU A 128 -1.29 14.93 -3.66
N CYS A 129 -1.58 13.63 -3.74
CA CYS A 129 -2.71 13.11 -4.49
C CYS A 129 -4.07 13.71 -4.06
N PRO A 130 -4.49 13.70 -2.78
CA PRO A 130 -5.75 14.31 -2.38
C PRO A 130 -5.80 15.81 -2.67
N PHE A 131 -4.67 16.51 -2.51
CA PHE A 131 -4.55 17.93 -2.83
C PHE A 131 -4.77 18.20 -4.34
N LEU A 132 -4.13 17.42 -5.21
CA LEU A 132 -4.29 17.55 -6.67
C LEU A 132 -5.74 17.26 -7.09
N ILE A 133 -6.37 16.26 -6.49
CA ILE A 133 -7.79 15.97 -6.76
C ILE A 133 -8.66 17.14 -6.32
N ALA A 134 -8.47 17.68 -5.11
CA ALA A 134 -9.27 18.78 -4.60
C ALA A 134 -9.14 20.06 -5.44
N THR A 135 -7.96 20.32 -6.02
CA THR A 135 -7.67 21.54 -6.78
C THR A 135 -7.95 21.41 -8.28
N LEU A 136 -7.57 20.29 -8.89
CA LEU A 136 -7.62 20.13 -10.34
C LEU A 136 -8.92 19.48 -10.85
N LEU A 137 -9.49 18.55 -10.08
CA LEU A 137 -10.68 17.83 -10.51
C LEU A 137 -11.90 18.75 -10.74
N PRO A 138 -12.17 19.79 -9.92
CA PRO A 138 -13.29 20.70 -10.17
C PRO A 138 -13.17 21.48 -11.47
N SER A 139 -11.97 21.86 -11.87
CA SER A 139 -11.70 22.64 -13.10
C SER A 139 -11.58 21.79 -14.36
N LEU A 140 -10.93 20.63 -14.26
CA LEU A 140 -10.65 19.76 -15.41
C LEU A 140 -11.74 18.71 -15.66
N GLY A 141 -12.57 18.42 -14.67
CA GLY A 141 -13.46 17.26 -14.66
C GLY A 141 -12.70 15.95 -14.61
N LEU A 142 -13.43 14.82 -14.54
CA LEU A 142 -12.83 13.49 -14.46
C LEU A 142 -11.93 13.19 -15.67
N ARG A 143 -12.44 13.45 -16.88
CA ARG A 143 -11.71 13.16 -18.13
C ARG A 143 -10.42 13.98 -18.25
N GLY A 144 -10.49 15.28 -17.97
CA GLY A 144 -9.30 16.16 -18.04
C GLY A 144 -8.26 15.80 -17.00
N PHE A 145 -8.70 15.51 -15.76
CA PHE A 145 -7.82 15.10 -14.70
C PHE A 145 -7.11 13.76 -15.00
N THR A 146 -7.85 12.74 -15.43
CA THR A 146 -7.26 11.44 -15.76
C THR A 146 -6.41 11.50 -17.04
N ALA A 147 -6.80 12.33 -18.04
CA ALA A 147 -5.98 12.59 -19.22
C ALA A 147 -4.63 13.24 -18.86
N SER A 148 -4.59 14.15 -17.89
CA SER A 148 -3.33 14.75 -17.44
C SER A 148 -2.40 13.72 -16.78
N LEU A 149 -2.95 12.77 -16.00
CA LEU A 149 -2.19 11.64 -15.46
C LEU A 149 -1.70 10.70 -16.57
N ALA A 150 -2.53 10.43 -17.57
CA ALA A 150 -2.17 9.63 -18.73
C ALA A 150 -1.06 10.28 -19.57
N ALA A 151 -1.14 11.60 -19.81
CA ALA A 151 -0.10 12.35 -20.54
C ALA A 151 1.25 12.28 -19.84
N LEU A 152 1.27 12.47 -18.51
CA LEU A 152 2.48 12.33 -17.72
C LEU A 152 3.02 10.90 -17.74
N ALA A 153 2.14 9.89 -17.67
CA ALA A 153 2.54 8.49 -17.82
C ALA A 153 3.13 8.21 -19.20
N LEU A 154 2.56 8.78 -20.27
CA LEU A 154 3.08 8.62 -21.63
C LEU A 154 4.51 9.16 -21.76
N ILE A 155 4.79 10.33 -21.19
CA ILE A 155 6.14 10.90 -21.15
C ILE A 155 7.11 9.91 -20.49
N PHE A 156 6.76 9.36 -19.31
CA PHE A 156 7.62 8.38 -18.64
C PHE A 156 7.74 7.08 -19.46
N SER A 157 6.67 6.60 -20.08
CA SER A 157 6.70 5.41 -20.94
C SER A 157 7.73 5.59 -22.08
N VAL A 158 7.65 6.70 -22.82
CA VAL A 158 8.59 7.03 -23.91
C VAL A 158 10.03 7.12 -23.39
N LEU A 159 10.24 7.83 -22.27
CA LEU A 159 11.57 7.95 -21.67
C LEU A 159 12.17 6.60 -21.25
N TYR A 160 11.36 5.67 -20.75
CA TYR A 160 11.84 4.33 -20.37
C TYR A 160 12.12 3.46 -21.60
N PHE A 161 11.30 3.52 -22.66
CA PHE A 161 11.58 2.79 -23.90
C PHE A 161 12.79 3.34 -24.67
N ALA A 162 13.04 4.65 -24.60
CA ALA A 162 14.20 5.27 -25.21
C ALA A 162 15.55 4.92 -24.51
N ARG A 163 15.50 4.41 -23.26
CA ARG A 163 16.72 4.00 -22.55
C ARG A 163 17.23 2.64 -23.05
N PRO A 164 18.56 2.49 -23.21
CA PRO A 164 19.13 1.20 -23.54
C PRO A 164 18.75 0.17 -22.46
N THR A 165 18.46 -1.04 -22.89
CA THR A 165 18.09 -2.14 -21.97
C THR A 165 19.30 -2.42 -21.07
N THR A 166 19.20 -2.04 -19.80
CA THR A 166 20.21 -2.41 -18.80
C THR A 166 20.22 -3.92 -18.60
N ALA A 167 21.41 -4.47 -18.30
CA ALA A 167 21.64 -5.91 -18.19
C ALA A 167 20.49 -6.66 -17.50
N ARG A 168 20.16 -7.82 -18.09
CA ARG A 168 19.17 -8.78 -17.54
C ARG A 168 19.54 -9.07 -16.10
N VAL A 169 18.59 -8.88 -15.19
CA VAL A 169 18.75 -9.28 -13.80
C VAL A 169 18.94 -10.79 -13.79
N ARG A 170 20.13 -11.25 -13.45
CA ARG A 170 20.32 -12.66 -13.13
C ARG A 170 19.51 -12.95 -11.87
N THR A 171 18.33 -13.50 -12.04
CA THR A 171 17.66 -14.17 -10.92
C THR A 171 18.51 -15.38 -10.59
N THR A 172 19.28 -15.28 -9.52
CA THR A 172 19.88 -16.47 -8.94
C THR A 172 18.70 -17.37 -8.54
N LYS A 173 18.51 -18.46 -9.28
CA LYS A 173 17.65 -19.56 -8.79
C LYS A 173 18.22 -19.90 -7.42
N SER A 174 17.47 -19.67 -6.36
CA SER A 174 17.85 -20.17 -5.04
C SER A 174 17.96 -21.70 -5.18
N PRO A 175 19.14 -22.28 -4.93
CA PRO A 175 19.28 -23.73 -4.88
C PRO A 175 18.42 -24.22 -3.71
N GLY A 176 17.34 -24.93 -3.98
CA GLY A 176 16.59 -25.62 -2.92
C GLY A 176 15.08 -25.38 -2.84
N SER A 177 14.43 -24.74 -3.81
CA SER A 177 12.97 -24.71 -3.84
C SER A 177 12.41 -26.04 -4.33
N SER A 178 12.41 -27.08 -3.48
CA SER A 178 11.60 -28.27 -3.73
C SER A 178 10.11 -27.88 -3.66
N PRO A 179 9.25 -28.42 -4.56
CA PRO A 179 7.81 -28.28 -4.46
C PRO A 179 7.35 -28.81 -3.09
N GLY A 180 6.95 -27.92 -2.16
CA GLY A 180 6.57 -28.29 -0.79
C GLY A 180 7.42 -27.63 0.31
N ALA A 181 8.60 -27.09 0.00
CA ALA A 181 9.42 -26.38 1.00
C ALA A 181 8.67 -25.23 1.69
N TRP A 182 7.70 -24.58 1.00
CA TRP A 182 6.84 -23.54 1.57
C TRP A 182 5.94 -24.08 2.70
N LEU A 183 5.47 -25.34 2.61
CA LEU A 183 4.65 -25.96 3.65
C LEU A 183 5.45 -26.17 4.94
N THR A 184 6.73 -26.53 4.83
CA THR A 184 7.60 -26.68 6.00
C THR A 184 7.89 -25.33 6.67
N GLN A 185 8.03 -24.26 5.88
CA GLN A 185 8.23 -22.91 6.41
C GLN A 185 6.98 -22.34 7.07
N LEU A 186 5.77 -22.70 6.60
CA LEU A 186 4.52 -22.31 7.26
C LEU A 186 4.32 -22.97 8.63
N ARG A 187 5.08 -24.04 8.95
CA ARG A 187 5.09 -24.63 10.31
C ARG A 187 5.85 -23.78 11.34
N HIS A 188 6.61 -22.78 10.88
CA HIS A 188 7.23 -21.84 11.83
C HIS A 188 6.14 -21.06 12.56
N ALA A 189 6.22 -20.99 13.90
CA ALA A 189 5.17 -20.40 14.75
C ALA A 189 4.80 -18.96 14.38
N SER A 190 5.75 -18.18 13.85
CA SER A 190 5.54 -16.79 13.43
C SER A 190 5.05 -16.66 11.97
N ALA A 191 5.04 -17.73 11.17
CA ALA A 191 4.78 -17.65 9.74
C ALA A 191 3.35 -17.22 9.42
N VAL A 192 2.36 -17.92 9.96
CA VAL A 192 0.94 -17.60 9.74
C VAL A 192 0.55 -16.23 10.34
N PRO A 193 0.92 -15.92 11.61
CA PRO A 193 0.67 -14.59 12.16
C PRO A 193 1.28 -13.46 11.31
N LEU A 194 2.48 -13.64 10.78
CA LEU A 194 3.13 -12.63 9.95
C LEU A 194 2.45 -12.47 8.58
N LEU A 195 2.04 -13.58 7.94
CA LEU A 195 1.26 -13.55 6.70
C LEU A 195 -0.07 -12.79 6.90
N LEU A 196 -0.78 -13.10 7.99
CA LEU A 196 -2.02 -12.41 8.34
C LEU A 196 -1.77 -10.91 8.61
N LEU A 197 -0.68 -10.55 9.28
CA LEU A 197 -0.35 -9.15 9.51
C LEU A 197 -0.11 -8.38 8.21
N PHE A 198 0.55 -8.96 7.21
CA PHE A 198 0.70 -8.33 5.89
C PHE A 198 -0.65 -8.15 5.21
N PHE A 199 -1.50 -9.18 5.20
CA PHE A 199 -2.84 -9.12 4.65
C PHE A 199 -3.69 -8.04 5.33
N LEU A 200 -3.76 -8.07 6.67
CA LEU A 200 -4.62 -7.17 7.45
C LEU A 200 -4.11 -5.72 7.40
N TYR A 201 -2.78 -5.53 7.42
CA TYR A 201 -2.20 -4.18 7.38
C TYR A 201 -2.58 -3.44 6.11
N VAL A 202 -2.29 -4.04 4.93
CA VAL A 202 -2.60 -3.38 3.66
C VAL A 202 -4.11 -3.22 3.50
N GLY A 203 -4.88 -4.19 3.96
CA GLY A 203 -6.34 -4.08 3.97
C GLY A 203 -6.85 -2.92 4.83
N VAL A 204 -6.35 -2.76 6.05
CA VAL A 204 -6.74 -1.66 6.95
C VAL A 204 -6.28 -0.30 6.41
N GLU A 205 -5.01 -0.19 5.96
CA GLU A 205 -4.48 1.05 5.38
C GLU A 205 -5.33 1.48 4.17
N THR A 206 -5.64 0.55 3.27
CA THR A 206 -6.46 0.83 2.08
C THR A 206 -7.92 1.11 2.46
N ALA A 207 -8.50 0.39 3.42
CA ALA A 207 -9.87 0.63 3.84
C ALA A 207 -10.04 2.01 4.49
N LEU A 208 -9.15 2.40 5.41
CA LEU A 208 -9.21 3.72 6.04
C LEU A 208 -8.90 4.82 5.02
N GLY A 209 -7.73 4.75 4.35
CA GLY A 209 -7.32 5.78 3.38
C GLY A 209 -8.26 5.88 2.18
N GLY A 210 -8.89 4.77 1.79
CA GLY A 210 -9.80 4.70 0.66
C GLY A 210 -11.20 5.24 0.96
N TRP A 211 -11.76 4.94 2.12
CA TRP A 211 -13.14 5.31 2.43
C TRP A 211 -13.29 6.63 3.17
N VAL A 212 -12.21 7.16 3.77
CA VAL A 212 -12.29 8.37 4.59
C VAL A 212 -12.75 9.59 3.80
N ALA A 213 -12.39 9.72 2.52
CA ALA A 213 -12.87 10.79 1.64
C ALA A 213 -14.39 10.68 1.40
N ALA A 214 -14.89 9.46 1.15
CA ALA A 214 -16.33 9.23 0.96
C ALA A 214 -17.12 9.46 2.25
N TYR A 215 -16.53 9.15 3.39
CA TYR A 215 -17.15 9.39 4.69
C TYR A 215 -17.21 10.88 5.02
N GLU A 216 -16.10 11.61 4.84
CA GLU A 216 -16.03 13.06 4.99
C GLU A 216 -17.10 13.76 4.16
N LYS A 217 -17.25 13.38 2.89
CA LYS A 217 -18.22 13.97 1.97
C LYS A 217 -19.69 13.80 2.42
N ARG A 218 -19.97 12.77 3.22
CA ARG A 218 -21.33 12.48 3.73
C ARG A 218 -21.63 13.17 5.05
N MET A 219 -20.65 13.87 5.65
CA MET A 219 -20.86 14.60 6.89
C MET A 219 -21.66 15.89 6.68
N PRO A 220 -22.59 16.23 7.59
CA PRO A 220 -23.33 17.48 7.52
C PRO A 220 -22.39 18.69 7.54
N GLY A 221 -22.70 19.70 6.72
CA GLY A 221 -21.95 20.97 6.69
C GLY A 221 -20.61 20.94 5.95
N MET A 222 -20.22 19.82 5.37
CA MET A 222 -18.99 19.73 4.59
C MET A 222 -19.16 20.29 3.18
N GLY A 223 -18.39 21.34 2.86
CA GLY A 223 -18.34 21.92 1.53
C GLY A 223 -17.68 21.00 0.51
N SER A 224 -17.97 21.23 -0.78
CA SER A 224 -17.44 20.41 -1.87
C SER A 224 -15.91 20.42 -2.01
N SER A 225 -15.25 21.48 -1.56
CA SER A 225 -13.80 21.66 -1.66
C SER A 225 -12.99 20.99 -0.53
N THR A 226 -13.63 20.65 0.60
CA THR A 226 -12.94 20.12 1.80
C THR A 226 -12.91 18.59 1.86
N TRP A 227 -13.64 17.89 1.01
CA TRP A 227 -13.77 16.43 1.07
C TRP A 227 -12.45 15.64 0.85
N ALA A 228 -11.39 16.31 0.40
CA ALA A 228 -10.08 15.68 0.24
C ALA A 228 -9.14 15.89 1.45
N LEU A 229 -9.57 16.58 2.51
CA LEU A 229 -8.71 16.88 3.67
C LEU A 229 -8.42 15.64 4.51
N ALA A 230 -9.41 14.81 4.81
CA ALA A 230 -9.20 13.63 5.64
C ALA A 230 -8.16 12.64 5.05
N PRO A 231 -8.20 12.25 3.75
CA PRO A 231 -7.15 11.42 3.19
C PRO A 231 -5.79 12.14 3.14
N LEU A 232 -5.74 13.45 2.93
CA LEU A 232 -4.51 14.22 2.99
C LEU A 232 -3.88 14.13 4.38
N ILE A 233 -4.67 14.34 5.44
CA ILE A 233 -4.25 14.21 6.83
C ILE A 233 -3.75 12.79 7.11
N PHE A 234 -4.50 11.76 6.67
CA PHE A 234 -4.12 10.36 6.87
C PHE A 234 -2.73 10.05 6.30
N TYR A 235 -2.48 10.39 5.03
CA TYR A 235 -1.20 10.10 4.37
C TYR A 235 -0.07 11.00 4.84
N PHE A 236 -0.36 12.25 5.27
CA PHE A 236 0.63 13.13 5.89
C PHE A 236 1.14 12.54 7.20
N PHE A 237 0.23 12.08 8.07
CA PHE A 237 0.63 11.46 9.34
C PHE A 237 1.20 10.07 9.16
N LEU A 238 0.82 9.34 8.12
CA LEU A 238 1.47 8.08 7.74
C LEU A 238 2.92 8.33 7.31
N LEU A 239 3.19 9.36 6.51
CA LEU A 239 4.54 9.72 6.07
C LEU A 239 5.42 10.20 7.23
N THR A 240 4.94 11.17 8.00
CA THR A 240 5.68 11.74 9.14
C THR A 240 5.90 10.72 10.24
N GLY A 241 4.89 9.88 10.51
CA GLY A 241 4.99 8.78 11.46
C GLY A 241 6.05 7.75 11.08
N ARG A 242 6.27 7.45 9.78
CA ARG A 242 7.38 6.60 9.32
C ARG A 242 8.74 7.18 9.67
N GLY A 243 8.91 8.49 9.50
CA GLY A 243 10.14 9.18 9.89
C GLY A 243 10.40 9.14 11.39
N LEU A 244 9.38 9.44 12.19
CA LEU A 244 9.46 9.43 13.66
C LEU A 244 9.63 8.01 14.22
N ALA A 245 9.03 7.00 13.60
CA ALA A 245 9.23 5.60 13.97
C ALA A 245 10.71 5.18 13.85
N ALA A 246 11.43 5.68 12.85
CA ALA A 246 12.86 5.41 12.72
C ALA A 246 13.69 5.97 13.90
N LEU A 247 13.28 7.11 14.48
CA LEU A 247 13.88 7.66 15.68
C LEU A 247 13.46 6.88 16.93
N ALA A 248 12.18 6.52 17.06
CA ALA A 248 11.68 5.74 18.18
C ALA A 248 12.37 4.36 18.28
N LEU A 249 12.69 3.74 17.15
CA LEU A 249 13.40 2.46 17.09
C LEU A 249 14.87 2.52 17.56
N ARG A 250 15.44 3.71 17.73
CA ARG A 250 16.76 3.88 18.37
C ARG A 250 16.66 3.78 19.90
N LEU A 251 15.48 4.08 20.46
CA LEU A 251 15.26 4.15 21.90
C LEU A 251 14.43 2.97 22.42
N GLN A 252 13.63 2.36 21.57
CA GLN A 252 12.64 1.35 21.94
C GLN A 252 12.76 0.09 21.09
N SER A 253 12.28 -1.03 21.62
CA SER A 253 12.23 -2.29 20.88
C SER A 253 11.22 -2.23 19.73
N GLN A 254 11.48 -2.99 18.67
CA GLN A 254 10.56 -3.13 17.52
C GLN A 254 9.15 -3.55 17.96
N GLY A 255 9.05 -4.45 18.94
CA GLY A 255 7.78 -4.89 19.50
C GLY A 255 7.03 -3.78 20.25
N ALA A 256 7.71 -2.95 21.02
CA ALA A 256 7.09 -1.83 21.73
C ALA A 256 6.56 -0.79 20.75
N VAL A 257 7.36 -0.40 19.75
CA VAL A 257 6.95 0.55 18.70
C VAL A 257 5.75 0.03 17.92
N SER A 258 5.74 -1.27 17.53
CA SER A 258 4.60 -1.88 16.84
C SER A 258 3.33 -1.86 17.71
N THR A 259 3.41 -2.28 18.96
CA THR A 259 2.24 -2.30 19.85
C THR A 259 1.69 -0.91 20.09
N ALA A 260 2.54 0.06 20.44
CA ALA A 260 2.12 1.44 20.64
C ALA A 260 1.46 2.03 19.38
N GLY A 261 2.07 1.80 18.21
CA GLY A 261 1.49 2.21 16.93
C GLY A 261 0.14 1.57 16.66
N LEU A 262 -0.01 0.26 16.87
CA LEU A 262 -1.30 -0.42 16.67
C LEU A 262 -2.38 0.06 17.65
N LEU A 263 -2.04 0.30 18.92
CA LEU A 263 -3.01 0.87 19.88
C LEU A 263 -3.45 2.28 19.47
N CYS A 264 -2.52 3.13 19.02
CA CYS A 264 -2.87 4.41 18.41
C CYS A 264 -3.78 4.23 17.19
N ALA A 265 -3.47 3.26 16.31
CA ALA A 265 -4.26 2.99 15.12
C ALA A 265 -5.68 2.49 15.45
N VAL A 266 -5.85 1.61 16.45
CA VAL A 266 -7.17 1.18 16.96
C VAL A 266 -7.97 2.38 17.46
N PHE A 267 -7.35 3.23 18.27
CA PHE A 267 -7.99 4.42 18.81
C PHE A 267 -8.40 5.38 17.69
N GLY A 268 -7.49 5.70 16.76
CA GLY A 268 -7.77 6.56 15.63
C GLY A 268 -8.84 6.01 14.68
N ALA A 269 -8.79 4.72 14.35
CA ALA A 269 -9.80 4.05 13.52
C ALA A 269 -11.18 4.04 14.20
N SER A 270 -11.23 3.83 15.51
CA SER A 270 -12.46 3.94 16.29
C SER A 270 -13.01 5.37 16.29
N MET A 271 -12.14 6.38 16.44
CA MET A 271 -12.56 7.78 16.32
C MET A 271 -13.13 8.08 14.94
N ILE A 272 -12.54 7.57 13.86
CA ILE A 272 -13.09 7.70 12.49
C ILE A 272 -14.49 7.10 12.45
N ALA A 273 -14.64 5.85 12.86
CA ALA A 273 -15.92 5.13 12.81
C ALA A 273 -17.03 5.81 13.63
N TYR A 274 -16.70 6.44 14.76
CA TYR A 274 -17.66 7.10 15.64
C TYR A 274 -17.72 8.62 15.47
N SER A 275 -16.99 9.21 14.50
CA SER A 275 -16.98 10.65 14.28
C SER A 275 -18.37 11.16 13.82
N GLN A 276 -18.80 12.24 14.44
CA GLN A 276 -20.02 12.99 14.05
C GLN A 276 -19.68 14.41 13.57
N THR A 277 -18.45 14.85 13.78
CA THR A 277 -17.95 16.16 13.39
C THR A 277 -16.69 16.03 12.55
N PRO A 278 -16.44 16.95 11.62
CA PRO A 278 -15.22 16.97 10.83
C PRO A 278 -13.95 17.02 11.69
N PHE A 279 -13.97 17.75 12.78
CA PHE A 279 -12.84 17.83 13.70
C PHE A 279 -12.45 16.45 14.25
N LEU A 280 -13.44 15.68 14.75
CA LEU A 280 -13.20 14.35 15.30
C LEU A 280 -12.70 13.37 14.20
N LEU A 281 -13.21 13.50 12.97
CA LEU A 281 -12.74 12.76 11.82
C LEU A 281 -11.27 13.06 11.53
N TYR A 282 -10.87 14.34 11.50
CA TYR A 282 -9.48 14.73 11.19
C TYR A 282 -8.51 14.28 12.27
N VAL A 283 -8.88 14.42 13.54
CA VAL A 283 -8.06 13.91 14.66
C VAL A 283 -7.94 12.38 14.58
N GLY A 284 -9.04 11.68 14.35
CA GLY A 284 -9.03 10.22 14.20
C GLY A 284 -8.16 9.76 13.03
N THR A 285 -8.24 10.42 11.88
CA THR A 285 -7.40 10.12 10.70
C THR A 285 -5.93 10.39 10.94
N ALA A 286 -5.59 11.48 11.63
CA ALA A 286 -4.22 11.79 12.01
C ALA A 286 -3.62 10.68 12.91
N ILE A 287 -4.36 10.31 13.96
CA ILE A 287 -3.92 9.27 14.91
C ILE A 287 -3.84 7.90 14.23
N ALA A 288 -4.82 7.53 13.38
CA ALA A 288 -4.81 6.27 12.66
C ALA A 288 -3.63 6.17 11.68
N GLY A 289 -3.38 7.22 10.87
CA GLY A 289 -2.26 7.28 9.95
C GLY A 289 -0.92 7.19 10.67
N PHE A 290 -0.75 7.95 11.75
CA PHE A 290 0.45 7.92 12.58
C PHE A 290 0.68 6.53 13.20
N GLY A 291 -0.36 5.90 13.74
CA GLY A 291 -0.28 4.59 14.37
C GLY A 291 0.03 3.45 13.39
N LEU A 292 -0.47 3.52 12.16
CA LEU A 292 -0.17 2.54 11.11
C LEU A 292 1.22 2.72 10.50
N ALA A 293 1.82 3.88 10.62
CA ALA A 293 3.08 4.25 9.96
C ALA A 293 4.24 3.27 10.17
N PRO A 294 4.55 2.79 11.38
CA PRO A 294 5.68 1.89 11.62
C PRO A 294 5.41 0.44 11.19
N GLN A 295 4.16 0.05 10.98
CA GLN A 295 3.81 -1.37 10.89
C GLN A 295 4.41 -2.07 9.68
N TYR A 296 4.24 -1.53 8.48
CA TYR A 296 4.75 -2.17 7.26
C TYR A 296 6.28 -2.36 7.26
N PRO A 297 7.09 -1.33 7.58
CA PRO A 297 8.54 -1.51 7.70
C PRO A 297 8.94 -2.54 8.76
N LEU A 298 8.23 -2.59 9.88
CA LEU A 298 8.49 -3.57 10.93
C LEU A 298 8.16 -4.99 10.47
N TYR A 299 7.02 -5.19 9.79
CA TYR A 299 6.64 -6.52 9.30
C TYR A 299 7.61 -7.02 8.23
N VAL A 300 8.06 -6.15 7.32
CA VAL A 300 9.13 -6.49 6.36
C VAL A 300 10.43 -6.88 7.08
N THR A 301 10.80 -6.16 8.14
CA THR A 301 11.97 -6.48 8.95
C THR A 301 11.83 -7.81 9.67
N TRP A 302 10.66 -8.09 10.26
CA TRP A 302 10.37 -9.36 10.93
C TRP A 302 10.37 -10.53 9.95
N PHE A 303 9.78 -10.33 8.77
CA PHE A 303 9.81 -11.29 7.67
C PHE A 303 11.25 -11.64 7.27
N ALA A 304 12.09 -10.64 7.02
CA ALA A 304 13.48 -10.85 6.63
C ALA A 304 14.30 -11.56 7.73
N LYS A 305 14.05 -11.25 9.01
CA LYS A 305 14.71 -11.91 10.14
C LYS A 305 14.26 -13.35 10.33
N THR A 306 12.97 -13.64 10.12
CA THR A 306 12.38 -14.96 10.32
C THR A 306 12.81 -15.93 9.22
N PHE A 307 12.76 -15.51 7.95
CA PHE A 307 12.95 -16.41 6.81
C PHE A 307 14.33 -16.33 6.15
N ARG A 308 15.15 -15.35 6.48
CA ARG A 308 16.56 -15.21 6.04
C ARG A 308 16.76 -15.60 4.55
N GLN A 309 17.32 -16.78 4.27
CA GLN A 309 17.63 -17.25 2.92
C GLN A 309 16.38 -17.56 2.08
N ASP A 310 15.27 -17.93 2.71
CA ASP A 310 14.01 -18.26 2.06
C ASP A 310 13.14 -17.02 1.77
N ALA A 311 13.53 -15.84 2.26
CA ALA A 311 12.78 -14.60 2.10
C ALA A 311 12.50 -14.24 0.63
N ASN A 312 13.41 -14.58 -0.30
CA ASN A 312 13.27 -14.23 -1.70
C ASN A 312 12.06 -14.92 -2.37
N TRP A 313 11.80 -16.18 -2.10
CA TRP A 313 10.71 -16.92 -2.70
C TRP A 313 9.42 -16.84 -1.89
N LEU A 314 9.50 -16.76 -0.54
CA LEU A 314 8.35 -16.51 0.33
C LEU A 314 7.78 -15.09 0.15
N GLY A 315 8.60 -14.15 -0.30
CA GLY A 315 8.17 -12.78 -0.55
C GLY A 315 6.94 -12.69 -1.45
N ALA A 316 6.86 -13.51 -2.50
CA ALA A 316 5.71 -13.54 -3.39
C ALA A 316 4.40 -13.90 -2.64
N LEU A 317 4.47 -14.84 -1.69
CA LEU A 317 3.32 -15.24 -0.87
C LEU A 317 2.89 -14.12 0.09
N TYR A 318 3.84 -13.50 0.79
CA TYR A 318 3.54 -12.47 1.79
C TYR A 318 3.08 -11.16 1.17
N PHE A 319 3.76 -10.70 0.12
CA PHE A 319 3.36 -9.47 -0.59
C PHE A 319 2.12 -9.68 -1.48
N GLY A 320 1.94 -10.89 -2.02
CA GLY A 320 0.70 -11.28 -2.70
C GLY A 320 -0.48 -11.30 -1.72
N GLY A 321 -0.29 -11.89 -0.53
CA GLY A 321 -1.27 -11.87 0.56
C GLY A 321 -1.62 -10.44 1.00
N ALA A 322 -0.63 -9.55 1.10
CA ALA A 322 -0.85 -8.12 1.36
C ALA A 322 -1.77 -7.48 0.31
N GLY A 323 -1.53 -7.74 -0.98
CA GLY A 323 -2.40 -7.28 -2.06
C GLY A 323 -3.82 -7.80 -1.95
N LEU A 324 -4.01 -9.07 -1.59
CA LEU A 324 -5.35 -9.62 -1.34
C LEU A 324 -6.06 -8.92 -0.18
N GLY A 325 -5.34 -8.51 0.87
CA GLY A 325 -5.88 -7.68 1.95
C GLY A 325 -6.46 -6.36 1.44
N GLY A 326 -5.68 -5.67 0.59
CA GLY A 326 -6.11 -4.43 -0.07
C GLY A 326 -7.32 -4.61 -1.01
N ALA A 327 -7.49 -5.81 -1.61
CA ALA A 327 -8.65 -6.13 -2.41
C ALA A 327 -9.90 -6.41 -1.55
N VAL A 328 -9.75 -7.11 -0.43
CA VAL A 328 -10.87 -7.66 0.33
C VAL A 328 -11.42 -6.69 1.37
N LEU A 329 -10.57 -6.06 2.20
CA LEU A 329 -11.07 -5.25 3.31
C LEU A 329 -11.85 -4.00 2.88
N PRO A 330 -11.40 -3.18 1.91
CA PRO A 330 -12.18 -2.03 1.46
C PRO A 330 -13.52 -2.44 0.82
N TRP A 331 -13.54 -3.58 0.13
CA TRP A 331 -14.78 -4.12 -0.44
C TRP A 331 -15.76 -4.58 0.65
N LEU A 332 -15.28 -5.25 1.71
CA LEU A 332 -16.11 -5.63 2.85
C LEU A 332 -16.68 -4.40 3.57
N VAL A 333 -15.90 -3.31 3.72
CA VAL A 333 -16.43 -2.03 4.22
C VAL A 333 -17.61 -1.57 3.35
N GLY A 334 -17.47 -1.63 2.03
CA GLY A 334 -18.53 -1.28 1.09
C GLY A 334 -19.77 -2.18 1.19
N ILE A 335 -19.59 -3.49 1.35
CA ILE A 335 -20.69 -4.44 1.53
C ILE A 335 -21.46 -4.13 2.83
N ILE A 336 -20.75 -3.98 3.95
CA ILE A 336 -21.38 -3.66 5.24
C ILE A 336 -22.12 -2.32 5.13
N ALA A 337 -21.51 -1.30 4.52
CA ALA A 337 -22.13 0.00 4.33
C ALA A 337 -23.41 -0.08 3.48
N ALA A 338 -23.41 -0.88 2.40
CA ALA A 338 -24.57 -1.07 1.54
C ALA A 338 -25.72 -1.78 2.26
N HIS A 339 -25.43 -2.84 3.02
CA HIS A 339 -26.44 -3.60 3.76
C HIS A 339 -27.02 -2.84 4.96
N THR A 340 -26.21 -2.03 5.62
CA THR A 340 -26.63 -1.25 6.80
C THR A 340 -27.10 0.16 6.46
N SER A 341 -26.99 0.56 5.18
CA SER A 341 -27.20 1.94 4.72
C SER A 341 -26.35 2.96 5.51
N SER A 342 -25.20 2.53 6.03
CA SER A 342 -24.34 3.33 6.91
C SER A 342 -22.86 3.06 6.65
N LEU A 343 -22.16 4.01 6.05
CA LEU A 343 -20.71 3.90 5.89
C LEU A 343 -19.96 3.85 7.23
N ARG A 344 -20.55 4.48 8.27
CA ARG A 344 -20.06 4.38 9.64
C ARG A 344 -19.97 2.94 10.12
N ALA A 345 -21.02 2.12 9.87
CA ALA A 345 -21.01 0.70 10.21
C ALA A 345 -19.90 -0.06 9.47
N GLY A 346 -19.67 0.25 8.21
CA GLY A 346 -18.56 -0.32 7.44
C GLY A 346 -17.19 0.01 8.04
N LEU A 347 -17.00 1.23 8.52
CA LEU A 347 -15.73 1.70 9.10
C LEU A 347 -15.43 1.11 10.49
N ILE A 348 -16.37 0.43 11.15
CA ILE A 348 -16.06 -0.36 12.35
C ILE A 348 -15.16 -1.54 12.01
N LEU A 349 -15.28 -2.12 10.81
CA LEU A 349 -14.47 -3.27 10.39
C LEU A 349 -12.96 -3.01 10.48
N PRO A 350 -12.37 -1.96 9.84
CA PRO A 350 -10.94 -1.72 9.96
C PRO A 350 -10.50 -1.42 11.40
N ALA A 351 -11.33 -0.83 12.26
CA ALA A 351 -11.02 -0.65 13.67
C ALA A 351 -10.92 -2.00 14.41
N ALA A 352 -11.90 -2.90 14.20
CA ALA A 352 -11.89 -4.24 14.79
C ALA A 352 -10.71 -5.08 14.27
N VAL A 353 -10.43 -5.03 12.97
CA VAL A 353 -9.29 -5.72 12.36
C VAL A 353 -7.96 -5.21 12.93
N THR A 354 -7.82 -3.90 13.15
CA THR A 354 -6.60 -3.34 13.77
C THR A 354 -6.42 -3.85 15.20
N ALA A 355 -7.50 -4.04 15.95
CA ALA A 355 -7.44 -4.67 17.28
C ALA A 355 -6.93 -6.13 17.21
N VAL A 356 -7.38 -6.90 16.22
CA VAL A 356 -6.87 -8.25 15.97
C VAL A 356 -5.36 -8.22 15.63
N MET A 357 -4.91 -7.23 14.87
CA MET A 357 -3.49 -7.06 14.55
C MET A 357 -2.63 -6.85 15.80
N VAL A 358 -3.13 -6.21 16.87
CA VAL A 358 -2.41 -6.11 18.15
C VAL A 358 -2.06 -7.50 18.67
N ILE A 359 -3.04 -8.39 18.71
CA ILE A 359 -2.87 -9.77 19.21
C ILE A 359 -1.88 -10.55 18.32
N LEU A 360 -2.07 -10.46 17.01
CA LEU A 360 -1.20 -11.15 16.05
C LEU A 360 0.24 -10.64 16.11
N SER A 361 0.44 -9.34 16.32
CA SER A 361 1.79 -8.74 16.41
C SER A 361 2.61 -9.31 17.58
N LEU A 362 1.94 -9.67 18.69
CA LEU A 362 2.60 -10.29 19.83
C LEU A 362 3.14 -11.69 19.50
N ARG A 363 2.46 -12.43 18.62
CA ARG A 363 2.83 -13.79 18.20
C ARG A 363 3.83 -13.81 17.05
N ALA A 364 3.82 -12.76 16.21
CA ALA A 364 4.66 -12.66 15.02
C ALA A 364 6.09 -12.16 15.32
N ARG A 365 6.37 -11.67 16.53
CA ARG A 365 7.69 -11.13 16.88
C ARG A 365 8.77 -12.19 16.72
N PRO A 366 9.88 -11.87 16.03
CA PRO A 366 11.03 -12.75 16.05
C PRO A 366 11.48 -12.92 17.51
N GLN A 367 11.63 -14.17 17.96
CA GLN A 367 12.20 -14.43 19.27
C GLN A 367 13.61 -13.82 19.27
N SER A 368 13.91 -13.00 20.28
CA SER A 368 15.26 -12.52 20.53
C SER A 368 16.14 -13.76 20.73
N VAL A 369 17.02 -14.03 19.74
CA VAL A 369 18.09 -15.00 19.98
C VAL A 369 18.86 -14.45 21.16
N PRO A 370 18.95 -15.17 22.29
CA PRO A 370 19.81 -14.73 23.39
C PRO A 370 21.18 -14.47 22.80
N ALA A 371 21.80 -13.39 23.20
CA ALA A 371 23.19 -13.07 22.82
C ALA A 371 24.11 -14.20 23.31
N GLN A 372 24.11 -15.30 22.54
CA GLN A 372 25.04 -16.39 22.79
C GLN A 372 26.42 -15.96 22.32
N ASN A 373 27.22 -15.52 23.29
CA ASN A 373 28.68 -15.59 23.29
C ASN A 373 29.44 -15.07 22.08
N SER A 374 29.37 -13.76 21.83
CA SER A 374 30.45 -13.07 21.09
C SER A 374 31.71 -12.84 21.96
N ILE A 375 31.81 -13.45 23.14
CA ILE A 375 32.97 -13.32 24.07
C ILE A 375 33.89 -14.55 23.99
N ARG A 376 33.79 -15.40 22.96
CA ARG A 376 34.77 -16.49 22.79
C ARG A 376 35.38 -16.52 21.40
N ALA A 377 36.01 -15.43 20.98
CA ALA A 377 36.87 -15.44 19.79
C ALA A 377 37.91 -14.30 19.82
N CYS A 378 38.41 -13.93 20.99
CA CYS A 378 39.57 -13.05 21.09
C CYS A 378 40.49 -13.52 22.25
N LYS A 379 40.86 -14.79 22.21
CA LYS A 379 42.03 -15.35 22.92
C LYS A 379 42.57 -16.42 22.00
N TRP A 380 43.54 -16.01 21.21
CA TRP A 380 44.70 -16.81 20.78
C TRP A 380 45.62 -15.89 19.99
N GLU A 381 46.70 -15.56 20.66
CA GLU A 381 48.08 -15.24 20.25
C GLU A 381 48.33 -14.10 19.28
#